data_7440cf36d2c851b611eb1536e688c597
#
_entry.id   7440cf36d2c851b611eb1536e688c597
#
_cell.length_a   1.000
_cell.length_b   1.000
_cell.length_c   1.000
_cell.angle_alpha   90.00
_cell.angle_beta   90.00
_cell.angle_gamma   90.00
#
_symmetry.space_group_name_H-M   'P 1'
#
loop_
_entity.id
_entity.type
_entity.pdbx_description
1 polymer ?
#
loop_
_entity_poly.entity_id
_entity_poly.type
_entity_poly.pdbx_seq_one_letter_code
_entity_poly.pdbx_strand_id
1 'polypeptide(L)'
;MLDSDYGQQLSLFGNDPATIGNLVDTFANQVGRININAQCQRGPDTYPFNGRKNSAEGTLSVHDALRVFSIRTLVATKFQDANKALISDIIRNRQSSFLTTDYIF
;
A
#
# COMPACT_ATOMS: atom_id res chain seq x y z
N MET A 1 8.89 -8.22 10.80
CA MET A 1 8.50 -7.88 9.42
C MET A 1 9.68 -7.76 8.47
N LEU A 2 10.67 -6.96 8.82
CA LEU A 2 11.83 -6.74 7.94
C LEU A 2 12.63 -8.01 7.68
N ASP A 3 12.66 -8.93 8.63
CA ASP A 3 13.40 -10.19 8.52
C ASP A 3 12.64 -11.29 7.79
N SER A 4 11.38 -11.04 7.40
CA SER A 4 10.59 -12.03 6.68
C SER A 4 11.06 -12.16 5.24
N ASP A 5 11.06 -13.39 4.73
CA ASP A 5 11.37 -13.68 3.33
C ASP A 5 10.18 -13.40 2.40
N TYR A 6 9.02 -13.08 2.94
CA TYR A 6 7.80 -12.86 2.18
C TYR A 6 7.33 -11.42 2.28
N GLY A 7 6.74 -10.91 1.21
CA GLY A 7 6.30 -9.53 1.14
C GLY A 7 5.07 -9.34 0.28
N GLN A 8 3.98 -10.06 0.58
CA GLN A 8 2.75 -9.90 -0.18
C GLN A 8 1.91 -8.74 0.36
N GLN A 9 1.47 -8.80 1.60
CA GLN A 9 0.69 -7.70 2.18
C GLN A 9 0.79 -7.65 3.69
N LEU A 10 0.48 -6.48 4.24
CA LEU A 10 0.36 -6.27 5.68
C LEU A 10 -0.79 -5.32 5.99
N SER A 11 -1.16 -5.24 7.26
CA SER A 11 -2.18 -4.31 7.73
C SER A 11 -1.62 -3.42 8.84
N LEU A 12 -1.96 -2.13 8.77
CA LEU A 12 -1.65 -1.14 9.79
C LEU A 12 -2.96 -0.61 10.37
N PHE A 13 -3.03 -0.55 11.69
CA PHE A 13 -4.21 -0.03 12.39
C PHE A 13 -3.84 1.18 13.23
N GLY A 14 -4.54 2.27 13.06
CA GLY A 14 -4.27 3.51 13.78
C GLY A 14 -4.92 4.71 13.12
N ASN A 15 -4.80 5.87 13.75
CA ASN A 15 -5.41 7.11 13.27
C ASN A 15 -4.45 8.30 13.26
N ASP A 16 -3.19 8.13 13.62
CA ASP A 16 -2.21 9.21 13.60
C ASP A 16 -1.54 9.28 12.23
N PRO A 17 -1.81 10.35 11.44
CA PRO A 17 -1.24 10.45 10.09
C PRO A 17 0.28 10.35 10.04
N ALA A 18 0.97 10.98 10.99
CA ALA A 18 2.45 10.96 10.99
C ALA A 18 2.98 9.56 11.21
N THR A 19 2.43 8.83 12.20
CA THR A 19 2.86 7.47 12.51
C THR A 19 2.53 6.53 11.35
N ILE A 20 1.32 6.57 10.84
CA ILE A 20 0.90 5.72 9.72
C ILE A 20 1.72 6.04 8.48
N GLY A 21 1.96 7.32 8.18
CA GLY A 21 2.77 7.71 7.03
C GLY A 21 4.20 7.20 7.12
N ASN A 22 4.82 7.29 8.29
CA ASN A 22 6.17 6.75 8.50
C ASN A 22 6.21 5.24 8.34
N LEU A 23 5.21 4.53 8.83
CA LEU A 23 5.13 3.08 8.68
C LEU A 23 4.92 2.68 7.23
N VAL A 24 4.12 3.43 6.48
CA VAL A 24 3.95 3.21 5.04
C VAL A 24 5.30 3.31 4.34
N ASP A 25 6.07 4.36 4.61
CA ASP A 25 7.38 4.54 3.99
C ASP A 25 8.35 3.43 4.39
N THR A 26 8.30 2.99 5.64
CA THR A 26 9.15 1.91 6.13
C THR A 26 8.88 0.59 5.41
N PHE A 27 7.60 0.28 5.18
CA PHE A 27 7.22 -1.01 4.61
C PHE A 27 6.96 -0.99 3.10
N ALA A 28 6.99 0.17 2.45
CA ALA A 28 6.74 0.28 1.01
C ALA A 28 7.68 -0.59 0.17
N ASN A 29 8.89 -0.80 0.66
CA ASN A 29 9.88 -1.63 -0.04
C ASN A 29 9.85 -3.10 0.41
N GLN A 30 8.95 -3.47 1.31
CA GLN A 30 8.92 -4.81 1.90
C GLN A 30 7.73 -5.63 1.44
N VAL A 31 6.62 -4.99 1.08
CA VAL A 31 5.38 -5.69 0.73
C VAL A 31 4.75 -5.08 -0.52
N GLY A 32 3.90 -5.85 -1.18
CA GLY A 32 3.17 -5.40 -2.37
C GLY A 32 1.88 -4.66 -2.06
N ARG A 33 1.34 -4.82 -0.85
CA ARG A 33 0.11 -4.14 -0.46
C ARG A 33 0.14 -3.78 1.02
N ILE A 34 -0.24 -2.55 1.33
CA ILE A 34 -0.42 -2.10 2.70
C ILE A 34 -1.89 -1.76 2.89
N ASN A 35 -2.55 -2.43 3.83
CA ASN A 35 -3.94 -2.16 4.18
C ASN A 35 -3.97 -1.26 5.41
N ILE A 36 -4.71 -0.17 5.34
CA ILE A 36 -4.85 0.76 6.46
C ILE A 36 -6.24 0.60 7.06
N ASN A 37 -6.30 0.28 8.35
CA ASN A 37 -7.53 0.05 9.09
C ASN A 37 -8.44 -1.00 8.43
N ALA A 38 -7.82 -1.99 7.81
CA ALA A 38 -8.50 -3.10 7.16
C ALA A 38 -7.65 -4.36 7.27
N GLN A 39 -8.31 -5.50 7.27
CA GLN A 39 -7.60 -6.78 7.27
C GLN A 39 -6.96 -7.05 5.91
N CYS A 40 -5.98 -7.92 5.89
CA CYS A 40 -5.42 -8.41 4.64
C CYS A 40 -6.52 -9.11 3.84
N GLN A 41 -6.62 -8.76 2.56
CA GLN A 41 -7.71 -9.28 1.73
C GLN A 41 -7.32 -9.29 0.26
N ARG A 42 -8.13 -9.96 -0.54
CA ARG A 42 -7.96 -10.07 -1.97
C ARG A 42 -8.91 -9.11 -2.69
N GLY A 43 -8.42 -8.52 -3.79
CA GLY A 43 -9.24 -7.61 -4.61
C GLY A 43 -9.25 -6.17 -4.10
N PRO A 44 -9.97 -5.28 -4.79
CA PRO A 44 -10.70 -5.52 -6.05
C PRO A 44 -9.78 -5.94 -7.20
N ASP A 45 -10.32 -6.59 -8.20
CA ASP A 45 -9.54 -7.09 -9.34
C ASP A 45 -8.89 -5.98 -10.17
N THR A 46 -9.42 -4.76 -10.08
CA THR A 46 -8.86 -3.59 -10.77
C THR A 46 -7.61 -3.05 -10.09
N TYR A 47 -7.33 -3.49 -8.86
CA TYR A 47 -6.13 -3.04 -8.14
C TYR A 47 -4.91 -3.81 -8.62
N PRO A 48 -3.72 -3.17 -8.58
CA PRO A 48 -2.49 -3.89 -8.89
C PRO A 48 -2.30 -5.07 -7.93
N PHE A 49 -1.83 -6.17 -8.47
CA PHE A 49 -1.44 -7.32 -7.66
C PHE A 49 0.08 -7.42 -7.68
N ASN A 50 0.69 -7.08 -6.57
CA ASN A 50 2.14 -7.02 -6.43
C ASN A 50 2.63 -8.00 -5.38
N GLY A 51 3.86 -8.43 -5.54
CA GLY A 51 4.58 -9.14 -4.50
C GLY A 51 5.99 -8.63 -4.40
N ARG A 52 6.63 -8.89 -3.28
CA ARG A 52 8.03 -8.57 -3.04
C ARG A 52 8.69 -9.74 -2.36
N LYS A 53 10.02 -9.71 -2.34
CA LYS A 53 10.82 -10.79 -1.76
C LYS A 53 10.44 -12.12 -2.41
N ASN A 54 10.27 -13.17 -1.63
CA ASN A 54 9.92 -14.49 -2.14
C ASN A 54 8.44 -14.67 -2.45
N SER A 55 7.60 -13.65 -2.23
CA SER A 55 6.17 -13.74 -2.56
C SER A 55 5.93 -13.65 -4.08
N ALA A 56 6.61 -12.75 -4.76
CA ALA A 56 6.56 -12.60 -6.22
C ALA A 56 7.57 -11.55 -6.67
N GLU A 57 7.87 -11.53 -7.96
CA GLU A 57 8.67 -10.48 -8.56
C GLU A 57 7.77 -9.55 -9.36
N GLY A 58 7.63 -8.32 -8.87
CA GLY A 58 6.96 -7.25 -9.59
C GLY A 58 5.45 -7.31 -9.58
N THR A 59 4.86 -6.66 -10.57
CA THR A 59 3.42 -6.49 -10.70
C THR A 59 2.83 -7.55 -11.60
N LEU A 60 1.80 -8.22 -11.12
CA LEU A 60 1.18 -9.35 -11.82
C LEU A 60 -0.12 -8.97 -12.55
N SER A 61 -0.56 -7.72 -12.43
CA SER A 61 -1.78 -7.24 -13.07
C SER A 61 -1.56 -6.90 -14.54
N VAL A 62 -2.50 -7.26 -15.38
CA VAL A 62 -2.41 -7.02 -16.83
C VAL A 62 -2.26 -5.54 -17.17
N HIS A 63 -2.99 -4.67 -16.46
CA HIS A 63 -2.95 -3.22 -16.70
C HIS A 63 -1.57 -2.61 -16.43
N ASP A 64 -0.76 -3.27 -15.64
CA ASP A 64 0.54 -2.78 -15.23
C ASP A 64 1.69 -3.46 -15.96
N ALA A 65 1.41 -4.34 -16.91
CA ALA A 65 2.45 -5.05 -17.65
C ALA A 65 3.41 -4.12 -18.37
N LEU A 66 2.97 -2.93 -18.75
CA LEU A 66 3.81 -1.95 -19.42
C LEU A 66 4.74 -1.20 -18.46
N ARG A 67 4.57 -1.36 -17.16
CA ARG A 67 5.39 -0.71 -16.13
C ARG A 67 6.41 -1.67 -15.53
N VAL A 68 6.96 -2.54 -16.35
CA VAL A 68 7.83 -3.63 -15.89
C VAL A 68 9.10 -3.19 -15.17
N PHE A 69 9.50 -1.93 -15.34
CA PHE A 69 10.72 -1.40 -14.71
C PHE A 69 10.48 -0.79 -13.34
N SER A 70 9.25 -0.83 -12.85
CA SER A 70 8.93 -0.32 -11.52
C SER A 70 8.04 -1.31 -10.77
N ILE A 71 8.16 -1.31 -9.45
CA ILE A 71 7.34 -2.15 -8.59
C ILE A 71 6.56 -1.24 -7.67
N ARG A 72 5.23 -1.35 -7.72
CA ARG A 72 4.35 -0.53 -6.89
C ARG A 72 3.90 -1.28 -5.65
N THR A 73 3.66 -0.53 -4.61
CA THR A 73 2.99 -1.02 -3.41
C THR A 73 1.62 -0.37 -3.34
N LEU A 74 0.61 -1.17 -3.11
CA LEU A 74 -0.75 -0.68 -2.95
C LEU A 74 -1.04 -0.40 -1.48
N VAL A 75 -1.59 0.78 -1.20
CA VAL A 75 -2.11 1.13 0.12
C VAL A 75 -3.63 1.17 0.02
N ALA A 76 -4.31 0.42 0.85
CA ALA A 76 -5.76 0.30 0.77
C ALA A 76 -6.40 0.44 2.15
N THR A 77 -7.59 1.03 2.17
CA THR A 77 -8.39 1.15 3.39
C THR A 77 -9.87 0.97 3.05
N LYS A 78 -10.71 0.74 4.06
CA LYS A 78 -12.15 0.68 3.86
C LYS A 78 -12.69 2.07 3.53
N PHE A 79 -13.74 2.10 2.70
CA PHE A 79 -14.40 3.34 2.30
C PHE A 79 -15.24 3.89 3.45
N GLN A 80 -14.65 4.73 4.27
CA GLN A 80 -15.29 5.39 5.41
C GLN A 80 -14.76 6.82 5.50
N ASP A 81 -15.56 7.74 6.00
CA ASP A 81 -15.17 9.16 6.08
C ASP A 81 -13.91 9.37 6.93
N ALA A 82 -13.80 8.68 8.06
CA ALA A 82 -12.63 8.78 8.91
C ALA A 82 -11.36 8.30 8.20
N ASN A 83 -11.46 7.22 7.43
CA ASN A 83 -10.33 6.69 6.69
C ASN A 83 -9.93 7.58 5.52
N LYS A 84 -10.91 8.17 4.84
CA LYS A 84 -10.63 9.16 3.79
C LYS A 84 -9.90 10.37 4.35
N ALA A 85 -10.34 10.87 5.51
CA ALA A 85 -9.69 11.99 6.16
C ALA A 85 -8.25 11.66 6.55
N LEU A 86 -8.00 10.45 7.07
CA LEU A 86 -6.67 10.01 7.43
C LEU A 86 -5.74 9.99 6.21
N ILE A 87 -6.18 9.38 5.11
CA ILE A 87 -5.38 9.30 3.88
C ILE A 87 -5.13 10.70 3.31
N SER A 88 -6.17 11.54 3.28
CA SER A 88 -6.04 12.92 2.79
C SER A 88 -5.05 13.73 3.60
N ASP A 89 -5.04 13.55 4.93
CA ASP A 89 -4.11 14.26 5.80
C ASP A 89 -2.67 13.78 5.58
N ILE A 90 -2.47 12.49 5.37
CA ILE A 90 -1.13 11.96 5.06
C ILE A 90 -0.59 12.59 3.78
N ILE A 91 -1.41 12.66 2.73
CA ILE A 91 -1.00 13.21 1.44
C ILE A 91 -0.79 14.73 1.54
N ARG A 92 -1.73 15.45 2.13
CA ARG A 92 -1.68 16.90 2.22
C ARG A 92 -0.48 17.40 3.01
N ASN A 93 -0.15 16.73 4.10
CA ASN A 93 0.95 17.11 4.98
C ASN A 93 2.27 16.42 4.63
N ARG A 94 2.29 15.67 3.54
CA ARG A 94 3.48 14.93 3.09
C ARG A 94 4.10 14.06 4.17
N GLN A 95 3.25 13.37 4.93
CA GLN A 95 3.71 12.45 5.96
C GLN A 95 4.27 11.15 5.38
N SER A 96 4.00 10.87 4.11
CA SER A 96 4.60 9.77 3.36
C SER A 96 5.27 10.33 2.11
N SER A 97 6.48 9.86 1.81
CA SER A 97 7.21 10.26 0.61
C SER A 97 6.76 9.51 -0.63
N PHE A 98 6.12 8.36 -0.47
CA PHE A 98 5.76 7.48 -1.57
C PHE A 98 4.28 7.48 -1.91
N LEU A 99 3.42 7.82 -0.97
CA LEU A 99 1.98 7.72 -1.17
C LEU A 99 1.49 8.78 -2.15
N THR A 100 0.83 8.34 -3.21
CA THR A 100 0.21 9.22 -4.20
C THR A 100 -1.28 8.94 -4.29
N THR A 101 -2.01 9.83 -4.93
CA THR A 101 -3.45 9.73 -5.08
C THR A 101 -3.88 9.00 -6.35
N ASP A 102 -2.95 8.42 -7.08
CA ASP A 102 -3.29 7.64 -8.27
C ASP A 102 -4.18 6.47 -7.88
N TYR A 103 -5.21 6.25 -8.61
CA TYR A 103 -6.13 5.11 -8.43
C TYR A 103 -6.99 5.15 -7.18
N ILE A 104 -7.23 6.29 -6.63
CA ILE A 104 -8.01 6.32 -5.43
C ILE A 104 -9.48 6.44 -5.71
N PHE A 105 -10.20 5.57 -5.11
CA PHE A 105 -11.65 5.72 -4.97
C PHE A 105 -12.37 5.87 -6.29
#